data_3a314ed4ea2f248640ad26913daacca0
#
_entry.id   3a314ed4ea2f248640ad26913daacca0
#
_cell.length_a   1.000
_cell.length_b   1.000
_cell.length_c   1.000
_cell.angle_alpha   90.00
_cell.angle_beta   90.00
_cell.angle_gamma   90.00
#
_symmetry.space_group_name_H-M   'P 1'
#
loop_
_entity.id
_entity.type
_entity.pdbx_description
1 polymer ?
#
loop_
_entity_poly.entity_id
_entity_poly.type
_entity_poly.pdbx_seq_one_letter_code
_entity_poly.pdbx_strand_id
1 'polypeptide(L)'
;MKWIFLCLMIFLTACGGSPSVYKADIINSNYDVVGETTLSEDANGVNVKVELVGLSPGFHGIHIHENPTCEGPTFESAGGHWSNSEEAVHGLMQPEDHHIGDMPNMEVEASGEASYEYVVEKATLQDGSGSLFNENGGKALIIHSGQDDGVSQPAGDSGDRVACAEITKGEKDEETDNPAEGVEEDQEE
;
A
#
# COMPACT_ATOMS: atom_id res chain seq x y z
N MET A 1 28.62 -25.56 54.30
CA MET A 1 27.94 -24.38 53.74
C MET A 1 27.66 -24.66 52.23
N LYS A 2 26.43 -24.99 51.87
CA LYS A 2 26.03 -25.26 50.45
C LYS A 2 25.41 -23.99 49.87
N TRP A 3 26.06 -23.41 48.89
CA TRP A 3 25.54 -22.23 48.15
C TRP A 3 24.61 -22.75 47.04
N ILE A 4 23.33 -22.42 47.15
CA ILE A 4 22.33 -22.66 46.12
C ILE A 4 22.32 -21.43 45.21
N PHE A 5 22.84 -21.59 43.98
CA PHE A 5 22.67 -20.58 42.93
C PHE A 5 21.26 -20.71 42.33
N LEU A 6 20.41 -19.75 42.68
CA LEU A 6 19.09 -19.60 42.06
C LEU A 6 19.26 -18.96 40.69
N CYS A 7 19.15 -19.75 39.63
CA CYS A 7 19.21 -19.24 38.25
C CYS A 7 17.85 -18.62 37.90
N LEU A 8 17.78 -17.29 37.86
CA LEU A 8 16.61 -16.54 37.47
C LEU A 8 16.47 -16.58 35.95
N MET A 9 15.62 -17.46 35.39
CA MET A 9 15.26 -17.46 33.98
C MET A 9 14.35 -16.26 33.68
N ILE A 10 14.88 -15.24 33.00
CA ILE A 10 14.10 -14.15 32.46
C ILE A 10 13.48 -14.62 31.14
N PHE A 11 12.18 -14.88 31.14
CA PHE A 11 11.41 -15.08 29.93
C PHE A 11 11.20 -13.72 29.26
N LEU A 12 11.92 -13.44 28.19
CA LEU A 12 11.61 -12.33 27.29
C LEU A 12 10.39 -12.76 26.46
N THR A 13 9.21 -12.29 26.82
CA THR A 13 8.05 -12.36 25.95
C THR A 13 8.24 -11.36 24.82
N ALA A 14 8.62 -11.83 23.65
CA ALA A 14 8.57 -11.02 22.44
C ALA A 14 7.09 -10.79 22.10
N CYS A 15 6.59 -9.57 22.29
CA CYS A 15 5.34 -9.11 21.70
C CYS A 15 5.57 -8.94 20.20
N GLY A 16 5.44 -10.03 19.45
CA GLY A 16 5.35 -10.00 18.00
C GLY A 16 3.90 -9.71 17.64
N GLY A 17 3.52 -8.44 17.43
CA GLY A 17 2.28 -8.11 16.74
C GLY A 17 2.40 -8.64 15.29
N SER A 18 1.33 -9.24 14.76
CA SER A 18 1.27 -9.57 13.34
C SER A 18 1.41 -8.27 12.54
N PRO A 19 2.17 -8.24 11.42
CA PRO A 19 2.24 -7.06 10.59
C PRO A 19 0.85 -6.71 10.08
N SER A 20 0.47 -5.44 10.18
CA SER A 20 -0.77 -4.96 9.60
C SER A 20 -0.66 -5.05 8.08
N VAL A 21 -1.59 -5.75 7.45
CA VAL A 21 -1.70 -5.87 5.99
C VAL A 21 -2.99 -5.18 5.58
N TYR A 22 -2.90 -4.29 4.60
CA TYR A 22 -4.04 -3.59 4.01
C TYR A 22 -4.19 -4.01 2.57
N LYS A 23 -5.43 -4.14 2.11
CA LYS A 23 -5.77 -4.51 0.75
C LYS A 23 -6.77 -3.54 0.18
N ALA A 24 -6.65 -3.25 -1.11
CA ALA A 24 -7.62 -2.45 -1.82
C ALA A 24 -7.79 -2.98 -3.25
N ASP A 25 -9.01 -2.98 -3.72
CA ASP A 25 -9.32 -3.29 -5.11
C ASP A 25 -8.81 -2.20 -6.03
N ILE A 26 -8.22 -2.59 -7.16
CA ILE A 26 -7.84 -1.69 -8.24
C ILE A 26 -8.98 -1.67 -9.25
N ILE A 27 -9.54 -0.50 -9.50
CA ILE A 27 -10.63 -0.30 -10.47
C ILE A 27 -10.15 0.45 -11.71
N ASN A 28 -10.74 0.13 -12.87
CA ASN A 28 -10.54 0.90 -14.10
C ASN A 28 -11.54 2.06 -14.21
N SER A 29 -11.47 2.85 -15.30
CA SER A 29 -12.35 4.00 -15.56
C SER A 29 -13.83 3.64 -15.72
N ASN A 30 -14.18 2.36 -15.87
CA ASN A 30 -15.55 1.86 -15.90
C ASN A 30 -16.03 1.31 -14.55
N TYR A 31 -15.19 1.42 -13.50
CA TYR A 31 -15.38 0.85 -12.16
C TYR A 31 -15.37 -0.69 -12.12
N ASP A 32 -14.81 -1.35 -13.14
CA ASP A 32 -14.55 -2.79 -13.07
C ASP A 32 -13.31 -3.03 -12.22
N VAL A 33 -13.37 -4.02 -11.33
CA VAL A 33 -12.19 -4.47 -10.56
C VAL A 33 -11.26 -5.21 -11.51
N VAL A 34 -10.05 -4.68 -11.66
CA VAL A 34 -9.01 -5.22 -12.56
C VAL A 34 -7.81 -5.81 -11.80
N GLY A 35 -7.79 -5.68 -10.47
CA GLY A 35 -6.70 -6.20 -9.65
C GLY A 35 -6.85 -5.85 -8.18
N GLU A 36 -5.79 -6.12 -7.43
CA GLU A 36 -5.67 -5.82 -6.00
C GLU A 36 -4.30 -5.22 -5.71
N THR A 37 -4.25 -4.25 -4.82
CA THR A 37 -3.00 -3.83 -4.17
C THR A 37 -2.98 -4.31 -2.73
N THR A 38 -1.82 -4.79 -2.28
CA THR A 38 -1.57 -5.21 -0.90
C THR A 38 -0.44 -4.36 -0.32
N LEU A 39 -0.67 -3.79 0.85
CA LEU A 39 0.28 -2.96 1.57
C LEU A 39 0.69 -3.65 2.87
N SER A 40 1.98 -3.78 3.09
CA SER A 40 2.55 -4.29 4.34
C SER A 40 3.76 -3.44 4.74
N GLU A 41 4.05 -3.36 6.03
CA GLU A 41 5.16 -2.55 6.53
C GLU A 41 6.22 -3.43 7.18
N ASP A 42 7.48 -3.14 6.89
CA ASP A 42 8.63 -3.72 7.56
C ASP A 42 9.61 -2.62 8.03
N ALA A 43 10.83 -3.00 8.42
CA ALA A 43 11.84 -2.06 8.88
C ALA A 43 12.36 -1.10 7.79
N ASN A 44 12.06 -1.34 6.51
CA ASN A 44 12.53 -0.54 5.39
C ASN A 44 11.49 0.45 4.89
N GLY A 45 10.21 0.27 5.24
CA GLY A 45 9.10 1.13 4.81
C GLY A 45 7.85 0.33 4.47
N VAL A 46 7.01 0.88 3.61
CA VAL A 46 5.78 0.23 3.15
C VAL A 46 6.04 -0.50 1.84
N ASN A 47 5.86 -1.81 1.86
CA ASN A 47 5.85 -2.65 0.67
C ASN A 47 4.49 -2.52 -0.02
N VAL A 48 4.50 -2.07 -1.27
CA VAL A 48 3.34 -1.96 -2.16
C VAL A 48 3.43 -3.09 -3.17
N LYS A 49 2.54 -4.07 -3.07
CA LYS A 49 2.41 -5.16 -4.02
C LYS A 49 1.15 -4.96 -4.86
N VAL A 50 1.26 -5.12 -6.18
CA VAL A 50 0.15 -4.99 -7.14
C VAL A 50 0.07 -6.23 -7.99
N GLU A 51 -1.14 -6.77 -8.12
CA GLU A 51 -1.49 -7.84 -9.05
C GLU A 51 -2.70 -7.35 -9.86
N LEU A 52 -2.57 -7.26 -11.17
CA LEU A 52 -3.66 -6.78 -12.02
C LEU A 52 -3.66 -7.42 -13.40
N VAL A 53 -4.77 -7.23 -14.10
CA VAL A 53 -4.98 -7.70 -15.49
C VAL A 53 -5.70 -6.62 -16.32
N GLY A 54 -5.59 -6.72 -17.64
CA GLY A 54 -6.42 -5.95 -18.56
C GLY A 54 -5.84 -4.59 -18.97
N LEU A 55 -4.59 -4.29 -18.61
CA LEU A 55 -3.88 -3.13 -19.16
C LEU A 55 -3.16 -3.47 -20.48
N SER A 56 -2.83 -2.45 -21.26
CA SER A 56 -1.99 -2.61 -22.45
C SER A 56 -0.58 -3.03 -22.05
N PRO A 57 0.07 -3.90 -22.86
CA PRO A 57 1.46 -4.28 -22.61
C PRO A 57 2.43 -3.10 -22.66
N GLY A 58 3.43 -3.10 -21.80
CA GLY A 58 4.49 -2.08 -21.76
C GLY A 58 4.71 -1.50 -20.37
N PHE A 59 5.45 -0.39 -20.30
CA PHE A 59 5.71 0.31 -19.05
C PHE A 59 4.61 1.32 -18.73
N HIS A 60 4.21 1.34 -17.46
CA HIS A 60 3.19 2.23 -16.91
C HIS A 60 3.72 2.94 -15.69
N GLY A 61 3.55 4.26 -15.62
CA GLY A 61 3.76 5.02 -14.40
C GLY A 61 2.80 4.52 -13.32
N ILE A 62 3.31 4.37 -12.11
CA ILE A 62 2.53 3.98 -10.95
C ILE A 62 2.95 4.85 -9.77
N HIS A 63 1.98 5.51 -9.12
CA HIS A 63 2.27 6.48 -8.07
C HIS A 63 1.22 6.45 -6.97
N ILE A 64 1.64 6.85 -5.75
CA ILE A 64 0.71 7.13 -4.66
C ILE A 64 0.30 8.60 -4.72
N HIS A 65 -1.00 8.88 -4.75
CA HIS A 65 -1.61 10.19 -4.82
C HIS A 65 -2.17 10.63 -3.47
N GLU A 66 -2.33 11.95 -3.28
CA GLU A 66 -2.59 12.59 -1.99
C GLU A 66 -3.98 12.35 -1.40
N ASN A 67 -5.00 12.07 -2.23
CA ASN A 67 -6.39 11.88 -1.76
C ASN A 67 -6.86 10.43 -1.97
N PRO A 68 -7.62 9.85 -1.02
CA PRO A 68 -8.11 8.47 -1.10
C PRO A 68 -9.42 8.37 -1.91
N THR A 69 -9.46 8.96 -3.10
CA THR A 69 -10.69 9.00 -3.91
C THR A 69 -10.41 8.62 -5.35
N CYS A 70 -11.22 7.68 -5.89
CA CYS A 70 -11.11 7.14 -7.23
C CYS A 70 -12.36 7.49 -8.06
N GLU A 71 -12.66 8.79 -8.24
CA GLU A 71 -13.80 9.21 -9.08
C GLU A 71 -13.45 9.09 -10.57
N GLY A 72 -14.10 8.13 -11.24
CA GLY A 72 -13.92 7.92 -12.68
C GLY A 72 -14.64 8.97 -13.52
N PRO A 73 -14.33 9.05 -14.82
CA PRO A 73 -13.39 8.18 -15.54
C PRO A 73 -11.91 8.64 -15.44
N THR A 74 -11.63 9.87 -14.96
CA THR A 74 -10.29 10.47 -15.04
C THR A 74 -9.47 10.33 -13.77
N PHE A 75 -10.07 9.93 -12.65
CA PHE A 75 -9.43 9.81 -11.34
C PHE A 75 -8.69 11.08 -10.86
N GLU A 76 -9.10 12.25 -11.37
CA GLU A 76 -8.52 13.53 -10.96
C GLU A 76 -8.76 13.84 -9.47
N SER A 77 -9.84 13.27 -8.88
CA SER A 77 -10.14 13.38 -7.46
C SER A 77 -9.03 12.88 -6.54
N ALA A 78 -8.17 11.98 -7.01
CA ALA A 78 -6.99 11.52 -6.28
C ALA A 78 -5.94 12.63 -6.04
N GLY A 79 -6.04 13.78 -6.74
CA GLY A 79 -5.11 14.89 -6.57
C GLY A 79 -3.77 14.68 -7.25
N GLY A 80 -2.72 15.32 -6.73
CA GLY A 80 -1.34 15.19 -7.18
C GLY A 80 -0.61 13.99 -6.56
N HIS A 81 0.67 13.82 -6.89
CA HIS A 81 1.51 12.82 -6.23
C HIS A 81 1.67 13.15 -4.75
N TRP A 82 1.61 12.14 -3.91
CA TRP A 82 1.77 12.31 -2.48
C TRP A 82 3.17 12.82 -2.12
N SER A 83 3.21 13.95 -1.43
CA SER A 83 4.43 14.57 -0.92
C SER A 83 4.24 15.06 0.51
N ASN A 84 5.33 15.17 1.26
CA ASN A 84 5.38 15.84 2.56
C ASN A 84 6.04 17.24 2.47
N SER A 85 6.34 17.71 1.26
CA SER A 85 6.96 19.02 1.01
C SER A 85 6.34 19.66 -0.22
N GLU A 86 6.01 20.94 -0.13
CA GLU A 86 5.56 21.75 -1.27
C GLU A 86 6.68 22.01 -2.29
N GLU A 87 7.93 21.83 -1.88
CA GLU A 87 9.11 22.03 -2.74
C GLU A 87 9.53 20.75 -3.46
N ALA A 88 8.93 19.60 -3.12
CA ALA A 88 9.23 18.34 -3.76
C ALA A 88 8.86 18.36 -5.24
N VAL A 89 9.68 17.70 -6.05
CA VAL A 89 9.52 17.59 -7.49
C VAL A 89 9.35 16.12 -7.89
N HIS A 90 8.76 15.88 -9.05
CA HIS A 90 8.62 14.54 -9.56
C HIS A 90 9.96 13.92 -9.97
N GLY A 91 10.12 12.63 -9.67
CA GLY A 91 11.13 11.74 -10.22
C GLY A 91 12.16 11.22 -9.24
N LEU A 92 12.30 9.89 -9.19
CA LEU A 92 13.23 9.16 -8.31
C LEU A 92 14.72 9.50 -8.54
N MET A 93 15.04 10.17 -9.65
CA MET A 93 16.39 10.67 -9.92
C MET A 93 16.71 11.97 -9.18
N GLN A 94 15.76 12.53 -8.43
CA GLN A 94 15.92 13.67 -7.52
C GLN A 94 16.13 13.14 -6.08
N PRO A 95 17.37 12.87 -5.65
CA PRO A 95 17.60 11.99 -4.49
C PRO A 95 17.13 12.54 -3.15
N GLU A 96 16.95 13.85 -3.02
CA GLU A 96 16.60 14.45 -1.72
C GLU A 96 15.18 15.01 -1.66
N ASP A 97 14.58 15.40 -2.79
CA ASP A 97 13.33 16.17 -2.84
C ASP A 97 12.28 15.60 -3.81
N HIS A 98 12.26 14.28 -4.03
CA HIS A 98 11.19 13.68 -4.83
C HIS A 98 9.91 13.47 -3.99
N HIS A 99 8.76 13.34 -4.66
CA HIS A 99 7.53 12.98 -4.00
C HIS A 99 7.64 11.61 -3.31
N ILE A 100 7.05 11.46 -2.13
CA ILE A 100 7.03 10.15 -1.43
C ILE A 100 6.31 9.10 -2.28
N GLY A 101 5.29 9.52 -3.02
CA GLY A 101 4.46 8.65 -3.84
C GLY A 101 5.08 8.24 -5.18
N ASP A 102 6.25 8.76 -5.55
CA ASP A 102 6.91 8.35 -6.79
C ASP A 102 7.47 6.94 -6.68
N MET A 103 7.19 6.10 -7.66
CA MET A 103 7.64 4.71 -7.72
C MET A 103 8.20 4.39 -9.12
N PRO A 104 9.06 3.37 -9.27
CA PRO A 104 9.51 2.92 -10.59
C PRO A 104 8.34 2.44 -11.45
N ASN A 105 8.47 2.57 -12.77
CA ASN A 105 7.48 2.06 -13.70
C ASN A 105 7.15 0.58 -13.45
N MET A 106 5.87 0.25 -13.55
CA MET A 106 5.37 -1.12 -13.58
C MET A 106 5.40 -1.64 -15.02
N GLU A 107 5.85 -2.87 -15.23
CA GLU A 107 5.80 -3.55 -16.52
C GLU A 107 4.58 -4.43 -16.61
N VAL A 108 3.78 -4.26 -17.67
CA VAL A 108 2.65 -5.09 -18.03
C VAL A 108 3.06 -6.04 -19.15
N GLU A 109 2.87 -7.34 -18.94
CA GLU A 109 3.22 -8.38 -19.88
C GLU A 109 2.37 -8.36 -21.15
N ALA A 110 2.77 -9.11 -22.18
CA ALA A 110 2.02 -9.25 -23.43
C ALA A 110 0.61 -9.86 -23.24
N SER A 111 0.38 -10.55 -22.13
CA SER A 111 -0.94 -11.07 -21.73
C SER A 111 -1.88 -9.98 -21.19
N GLY A 112 -1.37 -8.80 -20.85
CA GLY A 112 -2.09 -7.76 -20.14
C GLY A 112 -2.08 -7.94 -18.61
N GLU A 113 -1.27 -8.84 -18.10
CA GLU A 113 -1.08 -9.10 -16.66
C GLU A 113 0.13 -8.33 -16.14
N ALA A 114 0.06 -7.89 -14.89
CA ALA A 114 1.21 -7.32 -14.18
C ALA A 114 1.27 -7.82 -12.74
N SER A 115 2.49 -8.11 -12.29
CA SER A 115 2.85 -8.31 -10.90
C SER A 115 3.98 -7.34 -10.56
N TYR A 116 3.77 -6.50 -9.56
CA TYR A 116 4.68 -5.42 -9.21
C TYR A 116 4.88 -5.37 -7.71
N GLU A 117 6.09 -5.05 -7.29
CA GLU A 117 6.42 -4.90 -5.88
C GLU A 117 7.48 -3.81 -5.70
N TYR A 118 7.23 -2.88 -4.78
CA TYR A 118 8.16 -1.81 -4.46
C TYR A 118 8.04 -1.37 -2.99
N VAL A 119 9.16 -1.04 -2.36
CA VAL A 119 9.20 -0.51 -1.00
C VAL A 119 9.30 1.01 -1.02
N VAL A 120 8.29 1.68 -0.50
CA VAL A 120 8.26 3.13 -0.31
C VAL A 120 8.92 3.46 1.04
N GLU A 121 10.21 3.77 1.01
CA GLU A 121 11.06 3.89 2.22
C GLU A 121 10.63 4.98 3.20
N LYS A 122 10.02 6.07 2.70
CA LYS A 122 9.58 7.21 3.54
C LYS A 122 8.13 7.07 4.03
N ALA A 123 7.45 5.98 3.67
CA ALA A 123 6.05 5.71 4.04
C ALA A 123 5.95 4.84 5.29
N THR A 124 4.82 4.99 6.00
CA THR A 124 4.44 4.11 7.12
C THR A 124 2.93 3.86 7.12
N LEU A 125 2.52 2.70 7.63
CA LEU A 125 1.13 2.35 7.92
C LEU A 125 0.72 2.75 9.34
N GLN A 126 1.67 3.26 10.15
CA GLN A 126 1.43 3.77 11.48
C GLN A 126 1.05 5.25 11.43
N ASP A 127 0.45 5.76 12.50
CA ASP A 127 0.17 7.18 12.63
C ASP A 127 1.50 7.95 12.82
N GLY A 128 1.64 9.09 12.15
CA GLY A 128 2.85 9.91 12.24
C GLY A 128 3.28 10.51 10.91
N SER A 129 4.49 11.04 10.86
CA SER A 129 5.07 11.58 9.62
C SER A 129 5.28 10.46 8.60
N GLY A 130 4.88 10.68 7.35
CA GLY A 130 4.95 9.67 6.29
C GLY A 130 3.84 8.61 6.36
N SER A 131 2.80 8.81 7.17
CA SER A 131 1.67 7.89 7.23
C SER A 131 0.81 7.98 5.97
N LEU A 132 0.48 6.82 5.40
CA LEU A 132 -0.51 6.72 4.32
C LEU A 132 -1.92 7.11 4.76
N PHE A 133 -2.19 7.12 6.06
CA PHE A 133 -3.52 7.35 6.62
C PHE A 133 -3.68 8.72 7.31
N ASN A 134 -2.62 9.55 7.30
CA ASN A 134 -2.71 10.94 7.75
C ASN A 134 -3.43 11.77 6.70
N GLU A 135 -3.99 12.91 7.15
CA GLU A 135 -4.74 13.83 6.30
C GLU A 135 -5.84 13.09 5.53
N ASN A 136 -6.80 13.67 5.03
CA ASN A 136 -7.91 13.11 4.23
C ASN A 136 -8.31 11.63 4.48
N GLY A 137 -7.72 10.93 5.47
CA GLY A 137 -8.05 9.55 5.86
C GLY A 137 -7.43 8.46 4.99
N GLY A 138 -6.52 8.81 4.08
CA GLY A 138 -5.88 7.83 3.21
C GLY A 138 -5.17 8.42 2.01
N LYS A 139 -4.86 7.58 1.03
CA LYS A 139 -4.19 7.90 -0.23
C LYS A 139 -4.84 7.11 -1.37
N ALA A 140 -4.48 7.39 -2.62
CA ALA A 140 -4.84 6.53 -3.74
C ALA A 140 -3.60 6.02 -4.47
N LEU A 141 -3.65 4.78 -4.93
CA LEU A 141 -2.68 4.26 -5.89
C LEU A 141 -3.23 4.51 -7.29
N ILE A 142 -2.48 5.22 -8.12
CA ILE A 142 -2.83 5.51 -9.51
C ILE A 142 -1.87 4.79 -10.44
N ILE A 143 -2.44 4.19 -11.51
CA ILE A 143 -1.69 3.62 -12.62
C ILE A 143 -2.00 4.44 -13.87
N HIS A 144 -0.96 4.80 -14.60
CA HIS A 144 -1.03 5.66 -15.77
C HIS A 144 -1.02 4.88 -17.08
N SER A 145 -1.42 5.52 -18.18
CA SER A 145 -1.54 4.88 -19.49
C SER A 145 -0.20 4.65 -20.20
N GLY A 146 0.84 5.36 -19.80
CA GLY A 146 2.17 5.33 -20.40
C GLY A 146 3.28 5.27 -19.39
N GLN A 147 4.50 5.17 -19.91
CA GLN A 147 5.72 5.17 -19.12
C GLN A 147 5.98 6.54 -18.50
N ASP A 148 6.32 6.55 -17.22
CA ASP A 148 6.92 7.69 -16.53
C ASP A 148 8.38 7.83 -16.97
N ASP A 149 8.76 9.03 -17.45
CA ASP A 149 10.12 9.34 -17.91
C ASP A 149 11.08 9.68 -16.75
N GLY A 150 10.56 9.81 -15.51
CA GLY A 150 11.31 10.05 -14.28
C GLY A 150 11.84 11.46 -14.11
N VAL A 151 11.49 12.42 -14.99
CA VAL A 151 12.06 13.78 -14.99
C VAL A 151 11.04 14.89 -15.30
N SER A 152 10.08 14.66 -16.19
CA SER A 152 9.09 15.66 -16.58
C SER A 152 8.14 16.01 -15.44
N GLN A 153 7.91 17.31 -15.23
CA GLN A 153 7.03 17.77 -14.17
C GLN A 153 5.60 17.94 -14.70
N PRO A 154 4.59 17.66 -13.91
CA PRO A 154 4.62 17.20 -12.49
C PRO A 154 4.59 15.68 -12.30
N ALA A 155 4.49 14.87 -13.34
CA ALA A 155 4.15 13.44 -13.25
C ALA A 155 4.85 12.56 -14.33
N GLY A 156 6.05 12.95 -14.81
CA GLY A 156 6.86 12.12 -15.71
C GLY A 156 6.27 11.89 -17.10
N ASP A 157 5.39 12.76 -17.57
CA ASP A 157 4.67 12.62 -18.86
C ASP A 157 4.00 11.24 -19.04
N SER A 158 3.56 10.66 -17.92
CA SER A 158 3.03 9.27 -17.84
C SER A 158 1.64 9.08 -18.48
N GLY A 159 1.01 10.15 -18.93
CA GLY A 159 -0.28 10.11 -19.62
C GLY A 159 -1.48 10.03 -18.68
N ASP A 160 -2.60 9.54 -19.22
CA ASP A 160 -3.89 9.46 -18.50
C ASP A 160 -3.84 8.48 -17.34
N ARG A 161 -4.68 8.70 -16.33
CA ARG A 161 -4.91 7.77 -15.21
C ARG A 161 -5.88 6.69 -15.66
N VAL A 162 -5.46 5.44 -15.68
CA VAL A 162 -6.24 4.33 -16.25
C VAL A 162 -6.76 3.36 -15.19
N ALA A 163 -6.15 3.33 -14.02
CA ALA A 163 -6.63 2.54 -12.89
C ALA A 163 -6.29 3.22 -11.55
N CYS A 164 -7.12 2.94 -10.54
CA CYS A 164 -7.06 3.57 -9.23
C CYS A 164 -7.44 2.57 -8.13
N ALA A 165 -6.76 2.65 -6.97
CA ALA A 165 -7.15 1.97 -5.75
C ALA A 165 -7.20 2.95 -4.58
N GLU A 166 -8.28 2.94 -3.80
CA GLU A 166 -8.43 3.74 -2.60
C GLU A 166 -7.75 3.06 -1.41
N ILE A 167 -6.66 3.63 -0.93
CA ILE A 167 -5.92 3.17 0.23
C ILE A 167 -6.45 3.92 1.45
N THR A 168 -7.43 3.33 2.12
CA THR A 168 -8.03 3.88 3.33
C THR A 168 -7.79 2.96 4.52
N LYS A 169 -7.81 3.52 5.71
CA LYS A 169 -7.86 2.72 6.93
C LYS A 169 -9.28 2.15 7.02
N GLY A 170 -9.54 1.04 6.32
CA GLY A 170 -10.80 0.32 6.41
C GLY A 170 -11.14 -0.01 7.87
N GLU A 171 -12.42 -0.27 8.16
CA GLU A 171 -12.76 -0.95 9.40
C GLU A 171 -11.91 -2.22 9.41
N LYS A 172 -11.10 -2.40 10.46
CA LYS A 172 -10.35 -3.64 10.65
C LYS A 172 -11.36 -4.75 10.49
N ASP A 173 -11.19 -5.61 9.50
CA ASP A 173 -11.81 -6.91 9.56
C ASP A 173 -11.34 -7.47 10.90
N GLU A 174 -12.21 -7.42 11.92
CA GLU A 174 -12.01 -8.16 13.14
C GLU A 174 -11.96 -9.59 12.64
N GLU A 175 -10.73 -10.11 12.50
CA GLU A 175 -10.49 -11.52 12.41
C GLU A 175 -11.29 -12.10 13.57
N THR A 176 -12.45 -12.68 13.25
CA THR A 176 -13.30 -13.31 14.21
C THR A 176 -12.49 -14.47 14.77
N ASP A 177 -11.72 -14.14 15.81
CA ASP A 177 -11.21 -15.09 16.76
C ASP A 177 -12.45 -15.68 17.42
N ASN A 178 -13.07 -16.64 16.72
CA ASN A 178 -14.11 -17.48 17.27
C ASN A 178 -13.44 -18.63 17.98
N PRO A 179 -13.10 -18.48 19.29
CA PRO A 179 -12.73 -19.63 20.08
C PRO A 179 -13.97 -20.50 20.13
N ALA A 180 -13.86 -21.69 19.59
CA ALA A 180 -14.85 -22.74 19.58
C ALA A 180 -15.79 -22.64 20.79
N GLU A 181 -17.04 -22.24 20.54
CA GLU A 181 -18.10 -22.39 21.53
C GLU A 181 -18.19 -23.89 21.85
N GLY A 182 -17.92 -24.19 23.12
CA GLY A 182 -17.92 -25.54 23.64
C GLY A 182 -19.25 -26.19 23.35
N VAL A 183 -19.17 -27.35 22.73
CA VAL A 183 -20.27 -28.30 22.66
C VAL A 183 -20.57 -28.73 24.10
N GLU A 184 -21.64 -28.20 24.71
CA GLU A 184 -22.20 -28.75 25.89
C GLU A 184 -22.86 -30.08 25.51
N GLU A 185 -22.21 -31.18 25.90
CA GLU A 185 -22.82 -32.51 25.89
C GLU A 185 -23.91 -32.56 26.98
N ASP A 186 -25.16 -32.44 26.56
CA ASP A 186 -26.29 -32.82 27.42
C ASP A 186 -26.25 -34.33 27.66
N GLN A 187 -25.85 -34.69 28.88
CA GLN A 187 -26.07 -36.04 29.40
C GLN A 187 -27.49 -36.11 29.93
N GLU A 188 -28.38 -36.76 29.17
CA GLU A 188 -29.66 -37.23 29.69
C GLU A 188 -29.49 -38.60 30.39
N GLU A 189 -29.96 -38.67 31.62
CA GLU A 189 -30.24 -39.92 32.37
C GLU A 189 -31.44 -40.69 31.83
#